data_7f2cc043cf12097053da64f2c0571b4c
#
_entry.id   7f2cc043cf12097053da64f2c0571b4c
#
_cell.length_a   1.000
_cell.length_b   1.000
_cell.length_c   1.000
_cell.angle_alpha   90.00
_cell.angle_beta   90.00
_cell.angle_gamma   90.00
#
_symmetry.space_group_name_H-M   'P 1'
#
loop_
_entity.id
_entity.type
_entity.pdbx_description
1 polymer ?
#
loop_
_entity_poly.entity_id
_entity_poly.type
_entity_poly.pdbx_seq_one_letter_code
_entity_poly.pdbx_strand_id
1 'polypeptide(L)'
;MTKKLKIKSNKYNNILLFNVLEHLPEYRITLSQINRILKKKGKIIGSTPFIYQIHDAPKDYFRFTREFFEFELKKQKFKNIKVQYLGNGPLTACYSLMYPYIRFLPIFSHLVLLICFMLDNILQIFIKTNLKEIFPIGIFFNAQKK
;
A
#
# COMPACT_ATOMS: atom_id res chain seq x y z
N MET A 1 4.74 19.86 12.91
CA MET A 1 4.35 19.29 14.23
C MET A 1 3.00 18.60 14.09
N THR A 2 2.98 17.28 14.05
CA THR A 2 1.72 16.51 14.03
C THR A 2 1.13 16.55 15.43
N LYS A 3 0.04 17.29 15.59
CA LYS A 3 -0.66 17.40 16.87
C LYS A 3 -1.22 16.03 17.26
N LYS A 4 -1.14 15.68 18.55
CA LYS A 4 -1.80 14.50 19.11
C LYS A 4 -3.27 14.51 18.71
N LEU A 5 -3.76 13.41 18.13
CA LEU A 5 -5.18 13.30 17.74
C LEU A 5 -6.07 13.48 18.98
N LYS A 6 -7.05 14.38 18.90
CA LYS A 6 -8.05 14.62 19.96
C LYS A 6 -9.08 13.47 20.03
N ILE A 7 -8.60 12.25 20.02
CA ILE A 7 -9.41 11.02 20.04
C ILE A 7 -9.01 10.22 21.27
N LYS A 8 -10.01 9.70 22.01
CA LYS A 8 -9.79 8.84 23.18
C LYS A 8 -9.04 7.57 22.79
N SER A 9 -8.18 7.07 23.68
CA SER A 9 -7.51 5.78 23.51
C SER A 9 -8.52 4.63 23.48
N ASN A 10 -8.18 3.52 22.81
CA ASN A 10 -8.99 2.30 22.77
C ASN A 10 -10.44 2.53 22.30
N LYS A 11 -10.63 3.34 21.26
CA LYS A 11 -11.95 3.69 20.74
C LYS A 11 -12.40 2.82 19.58
N TYR A 12 -11.49 2.48 18.65
CA TYR A 12 -11.82 1.83 17.38
C TYR A 12 -11.41 0.37 17.34
N ASN A 13 -12.25 -0.47 16.71
CA ASN A 13 -11.92 -1.88 16.43
C ASN A 13 -11.02 -2.00 15.19
N ASN A 14 -11.28 -1.19 14.18
CA ASN A 14 -10.50 -1.18 12.93
C ASN A 14 -10.22 0.26 12.50
N ILE A 15 -9.05 0.46 11.88
CA ILE A 15 -8.65 1.71 11.24
C ILE A 15 -8.17 1.38 9.85
N LEU A 16 -8.66 2.09 8.85
CA LEU A 16 -8.32 1.95 7.44
C LEU A 16 -7.45 3.11 6.99
N LEU A 17 -6.37 2.81 6.27
CA LEU A 17 -5.39 3.77 5.75
C LEU A 17 -5.03 3.41 4.31
N PHE A 18 -5.91 3.68 3.37
CA PHE A 18 -5.63 3.46 1.95
C PHE A 18 -5.07 4.72 1.32
N ASN A 19 -3.82 4.62 0.82
CA ASN A 19 -3.10 5.72 0.16
C ASN A 19 -3.09 7.01 1.02
N VAL A 20 -2.59 6.88 2.24
CA VAL A 20 -2.51 7.98 3.22
C VAL A 20 -1.10 8.15 3.76
N LEU A 21 -0.40 7.06 4.07
CA LEU A 21 0.88 7.13 4.77
C LEU A 21 1.97 7.79 3.93
N GLU A 22 1.94 7.65 2.62
CA GLU A 22 2.85 8.29 1.68
C GLU A 22 2.79 9.82 1.71
N HIS A 23 1.67 10.38 2.15
CA HIS A 23 1.44 11.83 2.29
C HIS A 23 1.79 12.39 3.66
N LEU A 24 2.21 11.56 4.59
CA LEU A 24 2.46 11.95 5.98
C LEU A 24 3.97 11.96 6.31
N PRO A 25 4.62 13.14 6.37
CA PRO A 25 6.04 13.21 6.71
C PRO A 25 6.33 12.59 8.10
N GLU A 26 5.39 12.74 9.03
CA GLU A 26 5.47 12.21 10.40
C GLU A 26 4.71 10.87 10.55
N TYR A 27 4.84 9.95 9.58
CA TYR A 27 4.13 8.67 9.59
C TYR A 27 4.33 7.86 10.88
N ARG A 28 5.49 7.96 11.52
CA ARG A 28 5.78 7.26 12.80
C ARG A 28 4.89 7.72 13.92
N ILE A 29 4.69 9.03 14.04
CA ILE A 29 3.77 9.59 15.03
C ILE A 29 2.35 9.14 14.71
N THR A 30 1.96 9.16 13.45
CA THR A 30 0.64 8.68 13.00
C THR A 30 0.42 7.22 13.38
N LEU A 31 1.35 6.31 13.08
CA LEU A 31 1.25 4.89 13.44
C LEU A 31 1.17 4.68 14.96
N SER A 32 1.95 5.44 15.74
CA SER A 32 1.88 5.43 17.21
C SER A 32 0.51 5.88 17.72
N GLN A 33 -0.06 6.96 17.16
CA GLN A 33 -1.40 7.43 17.53
C GLN A 33 -2.49 6.43 17.12
N ILE A 34 -2.36 5.79 15.97
CA ILE A 34 -3.27 4.72 15.53
C ILE A 34 -3.23 3.56 16.53
N ASN A 35 -2.04 3.11 16.94
CA ASN A 35 -1.95 2.08 17.96
C ASN A 35 -2.64 2.51 19.26
N ARG A 36 -2.46 3.75 19.70
CA ARG A 36 -3.11 4.28 20.91
C ARG A 36 -4.63 4.26 20.84
N ILE A 37 -5.23 4.67 19.71
CA ILE A 37 -6.69 4.80 19.56
C ILE A 37 -7.40 3.48 19.19
N LEU A 38 -6.68 2.48 18.70
CA LEU A 38 -7.20 1.13 18.50
C LEU A 38 -7.47 0.47 19.84
N LYS A 39 -8.54 -0.30 19.93
CA LYS A 39 -8.80 -1.22 21.05
C LYS A 39 -7.78 -2.37 21.05
N LYS A 40 -7.63 -3.04 22.18
CA LYS A 40 -6.88 -4.31 22.26
C LYS A 40 -7.42 -5.29 21.22
N LYS A 41 -6.53 -5.95 20.48
CA LYS A 41 -6.86 -6.81 19.34
C LYS A 41 -7.49 -6.08 18.13
N GLY A 42 -7.63 -4.76 18.15
CA GLY A 42 -8.06 -3.96 17.01
C GLY A 42 -7.05 -4.00 15.87
N LYS A 43 -7.49 -3.78 14.65
CA LYS A 43 -6.68 -3.91 13.44
C LYS A 43 -6.43 -2.58 12.74
N ILE A 44 -5.23 -2.44 12.20
CA ILE A 44 -4.89 -1.48 11.16
C ILE A 44 -4.84 -2.21 9.83
N ILE A 45 -5.45 -1.66 8.79
CA ILE A 45 -5.47 -2.20 7.44
C ILE A 45 -5.20 -1.04 6.50
N GLY A 46 -4.29 -1.22 5.53
CA GLY A 46 -3.99 -0.14 4.63
C GLY A 46 -3.24 -0.57 3.39
N SER A 47 -3.03 0.40 2.51
CA SER A 47 -2.17 0.26 1.34
C SER A 47 -1.43 1.56 1.07
N THR A 48 -0.31 1.44 0.36
CA THR A 48 0.44 2.57 -0.19
C THR A 48 0.87 2.25 -1.61
N PRO A 49 0.97 3.24 -2.51
CA PRO A 49 1.49 3.04 -3.84
C PRO A 49 3.00 2.74 -3.79
N PHE A 50 3.51 2.02 -4.79
CA PHE A 50 4.93 1.79 -4.98
C PHE A 50 5.37 2.21 -6.38
N ILE A 51 5.11 1.41 -7.43
CA ILE A 51 5.31 1.83 -8.82
C ILE A 51 4.10 2.67 -9.23
N TYR A 52 4.18 3.96 -8.97
CA TYR A 52 3.12 4.92 -9.25
C TYR A 52 3.73 6.32 -9.48
N GLN A 53 3.07 7.12 -10.33
CA GLN A 53 3.48 8.50 -10.55
C GLN A 53 3.47 9.30 -9.24
N ILE A 54 4.31 10.34 -9.17
CA ILE A 54 4.23 11.31 -8.07
C ILE A 54 2.89 12.03 -8.18
N HIS A 55 2.18 12.12 -7.07
CA HIS A 55 0.86 12.76 -7.02
C HIS A 55 0.74 13.60 -5.75
N ASP A 56 0.49 14.89 -5.95
CA ASP A 56 0.32 15.85 -4.87
C ASP A 56 -1.12 15.86 -4.36
N ALA A 57 -1.33 15.28 -3.15
CA ALA A 57 -2.60 15.43 -2.46
C ALA A 57 -2.43 15.30 -0.92
N PRO A 58 -1.86 16.24 -0.22
CA PRO A 58 -1.26 17.54 -0.60
C PRO A 58 0.22 17.49 -0.98
N LYS A 59 0.97 16.43 -0.62
CA LYS A 59 2.39 16.19 -0.95
C LYS A 59 2.67 14.68 -0.88
N ASP A 60 3.56 14.20 -1.72
CA ASP A 60 3.94 12.79 -1.84
C ASP A 60 5.38 12.62 -1.35
N TYR A 61 5.58 11.98 -0.20
CA TYR A 61 6.89 11.91 0.46
C TYR A 61 7.57 10.57 0.32
N PHE A 62 6.81 9.45 0.24
CA PHE A 62 7.38 8.12 0.45
C PHE A 62 6.87 7.07 -0.53
N ARG A 63 7.77 6.12 -0.84
CA ARG A 63 7.46 4.81 -1.40
C ARG A 63 7.97 3.77 -0.41
N PHE A 64 7.04 3.12 0.26
CA PHE A 64 7.37 2.14 1.30
C PHE A 64 7.55 0.75 0.72
N THR A 65 8.49 -0.04 1.27
CA THR A 65 8.67 -1.45 0.91
C THR A 65 7.96 -2.37 1.90
N ARG A 66 7.90 -3.65 1.58
CA ARG A 66 7.40 -4.70 2.48
C ARG A 66 8.20 -4.74 3.78
N GLU A 67 9.52 -4.76 3.68
CA GLU A 67 10.45 -4.83 4.80
C GLU A 67 10.29 -3.64 5.73
N PHE A 68 10.03 -2.46 5.16
CA PHE A 68 9.72 -1.27 5.94
C PHE A 68 8.47 -1.48 6.81
N PHE A 69 7.36 -1.97 6.24
CA PHE A 69 6.13 -2.20 7.01
C PHE A 69 6.30 -3.28 8.07
N GLU A 70 6.97 -4.39 7.77
CA GLU A 70 7.25 -5.46 8.74
C GLU A 70 8.06 -4.94 9.93
N PHE A 71 9.11 -4.14 9.65
CA PHE A 71 9.94 -3.53 10.67
C PHE A 71 9.18 -2.47 11.49
N GLU A 72 8.59 -1.47 10.81
CA GLU A 72 7.99 -0.32 11.47
C GLU A 72 6.74 -0.69 12.28
N LEU A 73 5.85 -1.55 11.74
CA LEU A 73 4.67 -2.01 12.47
C LEU A 73 5.05 -2.83 13.72
N LYS A 74 6.11 -3.66 13.63
CA LYS A 74 6.65 -4.38 14.79
C LYS A 74 7.18 -3.40 15.85
N LYS A 75 7.93 -2.37 15.43
CA LYS A 75 8.44 -1.30 16.29
C LYS A 75 7.31 -0.53 16.97
N GLN A 76 6.20 -0.31 16.29
CA GLN A 76 4.98 0.32 16.80
C GLN A 76 4.10 -0.62 17.64
N LYS A 77 4.64 -1.80 18.05
CA LYS A 77 3.99 -2.78 18.94
C LYS A 77 2.74 -3.44 18.35
N PHE A 78 2.65 -3.53 17.03
CA PHE A 78 1.67 -4.40 16.38
C PHE A 78 2.15 -5.86 16.36
N LYS A 79 1.22 -6.77 16.17
CA LYS A 79 1.43 -8.22 15.98
C LYS A 79 0.59 -8.74 14.82
N ASN A 80 0.76 -10.04 14.46
CA ASN A 80 0.04 -10.65 13.35
C ASN A 80 0.14 -9.81 12.07
N ILE A 81 1.36 -9.28 11.82
CA ILE A 81 1.66 -8.41 10.70
C ILE A 81 1.65 -9.26 9.42
N LYS A 82 0.85 -8.84 8.45
CA LYS A 82 0.81 -9.41 7.11
C LYS A 82 1.02 -8.29 6.12
N VAL A 83 2.02 -8.42 5.26
CA VAL A 83 2.32 -7.46 4.20
C VAL A 83 2.35 -8.21 2.88
N GLN A 84 1.69 -7.65 1.88
CA GLN A 84 1.56 -8.27 0.56
C GLN A 84 1.84 -7.23 -0.52
N TYR A 85 2.55 -7.65 -1.55
CA TYR A 85 2.71 -6.86 -2.77
C TYR A 85 1.41 -6.89 -3.58
N LEU A 86 1.02 -5.73 -4.11
CA LEU A 86 -0.08 -5.57 -5.06
C LEU A 86 0.51 -5.44 -6.46
N GLY A 87 -0.14 -6.01 -7.45
CA GLY A 87 0.30 -6.02 -8.84
C GLY A 87 0.35 -7.44 -9.40
N ASN A 88 0.82 -7.59 -10.62
CA ASN A 88 0.96 -8.88 -11.28
C ASN A 88 2.35 -9.10 -11.88
N GLY A 89 2.90 -8.07 -12.53
CA GLY A 89 4.22 -8.12 -13.16
C GLY A 89 4.59 -6.80 -13.85
N PRO A 90 5.65 -6.81 -14.67
CA PRO A 90 6.17 -5.59 -15.30
C PRO A 90 5.18 -4.92 -16.24
N LEU A 91 4.39 -5.67 -17.00
CA LEU A 91 3.46 -5.09 -17.97
C LEU A 91 2.26 -4.43 -17.28
N THR A 92 1.72 -5.05 -16.23
CA THR A 92 0.68 -4.40 -15.41
C THR A 92 1.22 -3.19 -14.65
N ALA A 93 2.49 -3.18 -14.24
CA ALA A 93 3.15 -2.01 -13.66
C ALA A 93 3.28 -0.88 -14.70
N CYS A 94 3.76 -1.18 -15.91
CA CYS A 94 3.79 -0.21 -17.01
C CYS A 94 2.39 0.33 -17.34
N TYR A 95 1.39 -0.55 -17.42
CA TYR A 95 0.01 -0.13 -17.60
C TYR A 95 -0.44 0.87 -16.53
N SER A 96 -0.12 0.62 -15.26
CA SER A 96 -0.52 1.52 -14.16
C SER A 96 0.03 2.94 -14.32
N LEU A 97 1.25 3.07 -14.86
CA LEU A 97 1.86 4.37 -15.17
C LEU A 97 1.24 5.04 -16.40
N MET A 98 0.78 4.25 -17.37
CA MET A 98 0.15 4.76 -18.60
C MET A 98 -1.35 5.05 -18.43
N TYR A 99 -1.99 4.45 -17.44
CA TYR A 99 -3.43 4.55 -17.23
C TYR A 99 -3.98 5.99 -17.21
N PRO A 100 -3.35 6.99 -16.55
CA PRO A 100 -3.85 8.36 -16.55
C PRO A 100 -4.00 8.96 -17.96
N TYR A 101 -3.19 8.48 -18.92
CA TYR A 101 -3.14 8.99 -20.29
C TYR A 101 -4.09 8.25 -21.25
N ILE A 102 -4.56 7.05 -20.89
CA ILE A 102 -5.43 6.22 -21.74
C ILE A 102 -6.85 6.02 -21.15
N ARG A 103 -7.09 6.49 -19.92
CA ARG A 103 -8.37 6.31 -19.20
C ARG A 103 -9.58 6.93 -19.89
N PHE A 104 -9.38 7.88 -20.80
CA PHE A 104 -10.45 8.50 -21.59
C PHE A 104 -11.03 7.55 -22.65
N LEU A 105 -10.34 6.45 -22.96
CA LEU A 105 -10.80 5.35 -23.80
C LEU A 105 -11.08 4.10 -22.95
N PRO A 106 -12.19 4.03 -22.21
CA PRO A 106 -12.38 3.03 -21.17
C PRO A 106 -12.34 1.58 -21.71
N ILE A 107 -12.99 1.30 -22.82
CA ILE A 107 -12.98 -0.06 -23.41
C ILE A 107 -11.55 -0.46 -23.81
N PHE A 108 -10.84 0.44 -24.49
CA PHE A 108 -9.45 0.22 -24.91
C PHE A 108 -8.52 0.01 -23.71
N SER A 109 -8.63 0.86 -22.68
CA SER A 109 -7.78 0.73 -21.50
C SER A 109 -8.01 -0.58 -20.74
N HIS A 110 -9.26 -1.05 -20.62
CA HIS A 110 -9.54 -2.36 -20.01
C HIS A 110 -9.00 -3.53 -20.85
N LEU A 111 -9.09 -3.44 -22.17
CA LEU A 111 -8.52 -4.45 -23.05
C LEU A 111 -6.99 -4.52 -22.90
N VAL A 112 -6.32 -3.37 -22.88
CA VAL A 112 -4.86 -3.29 -22.66
C VAL A 112 -4.50 -3.88 -21.28
N LEU A 113 -5.24 -3.57 -20.21
CA LEU A 113 -5.01 -4.15 -18.89
C LEU A 113 -5.13 -5.69 -18.94
N LEU A 114 -6.16 -6.22 -19.58
CA LEU A 114 -6.36 -7.66 -19.70
C LEU A 114 -5.18 -8.33 -20.43
N ILE A 115 -4.73 -7.74 -21.53
CA ILE A 115 -3.57 -8.23 -22.29
C ILE A 115 -2.30 -8.19 -21.39
N CYS A 116 -2.02 -7.09 -20.72
CA CYS A 116 -0.87 -6.97 -19.82
C CYS A 116 -0.92 -8.02 -18.70
N PHE A 117 -2.10 -8.24 -18.12
CA PHE A 117 -2.30 -9.24 -17.08
C PHE A 117 -2.05 -10.66 -17.59
N MET A 118 -2.57 -11.01 -18.78
CA MET A 118 -2.35 -12.32 -19.40
C MET A 118 -0.87 -12.55 -19.72
N LEU A 119 -0.20 -11.55 -20.29
CA LEU A 119 1.22 -11.64 -20.64
C LEU A 119 2.11 -11.75 -19.41
N ASP A 120 1.84 -11.02 -18.33
CA ASP A 120 2.57 -11.16 -17.07
C ASP A 120 2.42 -12.58 -16.49
N ASN A 121 1.23 -13.19 -16.57
CA ASN A 121 1.03 -14.56 -16.14
C ASN A 121 1.80 -15.56 -17.01
N ILE A 122 1.88 -15.34 -18.32
CA ILE A 122 2.71 -16.16 -19.21
C ILE A 122 4.21 -16.00 -18.86
N LEU A 123 4.67 -14.77 -18.68
CA LEU A 123 6.05 -14.49 -18.28
C LEU A 123 6.41 -15.16 -16.94
N GLN A 124 5.46 -15.19 -15.99
CA GLN A 124 5.67 -15.82 -14.69
C GLN A 124 5.98 -17.33 -14.81
N ILE A 125 5.50 -18.01 -15.86
CA ILE A 125 5.79 -19.44 -16.08
C ILE A 125 7.27 -19.67 -16.35
N PHE A 126 7.93 -18.74 -17.05
CA PHE A 126 9.33 -18.83 -17.44
C PHE A 126 10.30 -18.22 -16.40
N ILE A 127 9.78 -17.44 -15.46
CA ILE A 127 10.60 -16.71 -14.48
C ILE A 127 10.38 -17.29 -13.09
N LYS A 128 11.46 -17.78 -12.45
CA LYS A 128 11.41 -18.40 -11.11
C LYS A 128 11.03 -17.40 -10.00
N THR A 129 11.41 -16.14 -10.14
CA THR A 129 11.11 -15.09 -9.16
C THR A 129 9.69 -14.61 -9.31
N ASN A 130 8.99 -14.30 -8.22
CA ASN A 130 7.64 -13.79 -8.28
C ASN A 130 7.63 -12.35 -8.82
N LEU A 131 7.10 -12.17 -10.04
CA LEU A 131 7.12 -10.89 -10.76
C LEU A 131 6.44 -9.76 -9.99
N LYS A 132 5.36 -10.03 -9.26
CA LYS A 132 4.70 -8.99 -8.44
C LYS A 132 5.54 -8.52 -7.25
N GLU A 133 6.52 -9.30 -6.81
CA GLU A 133 7.44 -8.90 -5.73
C GLU A 133 8.55 -7.99 -6.25
N ILE A 134 8.90 -8.13 -7.55
CA ILE A 134 9.90 -7.29 -8.22
C ILE A 134 9.27 -6.01 -8.76
N PHE A 135 8.04 -6.09 -9.28
CA PHE A 135 7.31 -4.97 -9.91
C PHE A 135 5.98 -4.67 -9.19
N PRO A 136 6.00 -4.39 -7.89
CA PRO A 136 4.76 -4.10 -7.16
C PRO A 136 4.21 -2.72 -7.55
N ILE A 137 2.93 -2.64 -7.86
CA ILE A 137 2.25 -1.34 -8.05
C ILE A 137 1.90 -0.69 -6.71
N GLY A 138 1.83 -1.48 -5.64
CA GLY A 138 1.57 -1.01 -4.29
C GLY A 138 1.85 -2.09 -3.24
N ILE A 139 1.70 -1.69 -2.00
CA ILE A 139 1.88 -2.56 -0.82
C ILE A 139 0.58 -2.53 -0.02
N PHE A 140 0.05 -3.71 0.29
CA PHE A 140 -1.05 -3.88 1.24
C PHE A 140 -0.50 -4.37 2.57
N PHE A 141 -0.99 -3.84 3.67
CA PHE A 141 -0.61 -4.29 5.01
C PHE A 141 -1.83 -4.43 5.93
N ASN A 142 -1.71 -5.37 6.85
CA ASN A 142 -2.68 -5.64 7.89
C ASN A 142 -1.92 -6.04 9.16
N ALA A 143 -2.27 -5.45 10.29
CA ALA A 143 -1.66 -5.76 11.56
C ALA A 143 -2.63 -5.58 12.72
N GLN A 144 -2.36 -6.22 13.85
CA GLN A 144 -3.22 -6.21 15.02
C GLN A 144 -2.51 -5.58 16.21
N LYS A 145 -3.19 -4.71 16.96
CA LYS A 145 -2.69 -4.21 18.23
C LYS A 145 -2.52 -5.36 19.23
N LYS A 146 -1.42 -5.37 19.98
CA LYS A 146 -1.18 -6.32 21.07
C LYS A 146 -2.25 -6.25 22.15
#